data_ce84fe3fa2b6814431ebe9215e9e129a
#
_entry.id   ce84fe3fa2b6814431ebe9215e9e129a
#
_cell.length_a   1.000
_cell.length_b   1.000
_cell.length_c   1.000
_cell.angle_alpha   90.00
_cell.angle_beta   90.00
_cell.angle_gamma   90.00
#
_symmetry.space_group_name_H-M   'P 1'
#
loop_
_entity.id
_entity.type
_entity.pdbx_description
1 polymer ?
#
loop_
_entity_poly.entity_id
_entity_poly.type
_entity_poly.pdbx_seq_one_letter_code
_entity_poly.pdbx_strand_id
1 'polypeptide(L)'
;MTDTIQDDIAKHLEISSQIKMLAAGQCAGPAAEAAAAIADSLKKGGKLMLCGNGGSAGDAQHIAAEFVATLDHRRPRKGLAALALTTDTSFITAYSNDFGYDGIFARQVETL
;
A
#
# COMPACT_ATOMS: atom_id res chain seq x y z
N MET A 1 30.81 -12.94 19.17
CA MET A 1 29.39 -13.18 18.79
C MET A 1 28.62 -11.87 18.61
N THR A 2 28.76 -10.90 19.49
CA THR A 2 28.12 -9.59 19.39
C THR A 2 28.56 -8.79 18.15
N ASP A 3 29.85 -8.83 17.80
CA ASP A 3 30.38 -8.08 16.64
C ASP A 3 29.79 -8.55 15.30
N THR A 4 29.57 -9.86 15.13
CA THR A 4 28.96 -10.42 13.92
C THR A 4 27.50 -10.05 13.74
N ILE A 5 26.72 -9.98 14.80
CA ILE A 5 25.30 -9.55 14.73
C ILE A 5 25.23 -8.04 14.43
N GLN A 6 26.09 -7.25 15.03
CA GLN A 6 26.16 -5.82 14.77
C GLN A 6 26.56 -5.54 13.32
N ASP A 7 27.55 -6.28 12.79
CA ASP A 7 27.99 -6.18 11.40
C ASP A 7 26.88 -6.58 10.41
N ASP A 8 26.13 -7.64 10.72
CA ASP A 8 24.99 -8.09 9.91
C ASP A 8 23.88 -7.04 9.86
N ILE A 9 23.57 -6.42 11.01
CA ILE A 9 22.59 -5.32 11.08
C ILE A 9 23.07 -4.13 10.28
N ALA A 10 24.33 -3.71 10.45
CA ALA A 10 24.90 -2.58 9.70
C ALA A 10 24.84 -2.83 8.20
N LYS A 11 25.28 -4.00 7.75
CA LYS A 11 25.23 -4.41 6.35
C LYS A 11 23.81 -4.42 5.79
N HIS A 12 22.83 -4.90 6.56
CA HIS A 12 21.43 -4.86 6.13
C HIS A 12 20.93 -3.43 5.92
N LEU A 13 21.25 -2.51 6.82
CA LEU A 13 20.91 -1.10 6.71
C LEU A 13 21.60 -0.43 5.52
N GLU A 14 22.86 -0.74 5.28
CA GLU A 14 23.61 -0.24 4.11
C GLU A 14 22.96 -0.68 2.79
N ILE A 15 22.65 -1.97 2.66
CA ILE A 15 21.95 -2.53 1.48
C ILE A 15 20.59 -1.85 1.29
N SER A 16 19.83 -1.67 2.35
CA SER A 16 18.53 -0.98 2.31
C SER A 16 18.69 0.47 1.83
N SER A 17 19.73 1.16 2.30
CA SER A 17 20.04 2.52 1.86
C SER A 17 20.39 2.59 0.36
N GLN A 18 21.22 1.67 -0.11
CA GLN A 18 21.60 1.59 -1.53
C GLN A 18 20.39 1.32 -2.43
N ILE A 19 19.49 0.41 -2.02
CA ILE A 19 18.26 0.13 -2.76
C ILE A 19 17.37 1.38 -2.84
N LYS A 20 17.23 2.14 -1.75
CA LYS A 20 16.47 3.40 -1.74
C LYS A 20 17.07 4.46 -2.66
N MET A 21 18.40 4.56 -2.72
CA MET A 21 19.08 5.46 -3.64
C MET A 21 18.83 5.08 -5.10
N LEU A 22 18.90 3.79 -5.43
CA LEU A 22 18.55 3.29 -6.77
C LEU A 22 17.08 3.56 -7.11
N ALA A 23 16.18 3.30 -6.17
CA ALA A 23 14.75 3.57 -6.34
C ALA A 23 14.46 5.05 -6.57
N ALA A 24 15.18 5.96 -5.91
CA ALA A 24 15.04 7.40 -6.15
C ALA A 24 15.32 7.78 -7.60
N GLY A 25 16.36 7.16 -8.21
CA GLY A 25 16.67 7.41 -9.61
C GLY A 25 15.72 6.74 -10.62
N GLN A 26 15.21 5.55 -10.29
CA GLN A 26 14.45 4.73 -11.25
C GLN A 26 12.93 4.88 -11.08
N CYS A 27 12.44 5.10 -9.87
CA CYS A 27 11.02 5.05 -9.55
C CYS A 27 10.38 6.43 -9.34
N ALA A 28 11.14 7.50 -9.22
CA ALA A 28 10.58 8.83 -8.94
C ALA A 28 9.62 9.31 -10.04
N GLY A 29 9.96 9.09 -11.31
CA GLY A 29 9.10 9.42 -12.44
C GLY A 29 7.77 8.64 -12.41
N PRO A 30 7.81 7.30 -12.47
CA PRO A 30 6.62 6.46 -12.35
C PRO A 30 5.78 6.73 -11.10
N ALA A 31 6.41 7.02 -9.96
CA ALA A 31 5.70 7.38 -8.73
C ALA A 31 4.95 8.72 -8.86
N ALA A 32 5.54 9.71 -9.52
CA ALA A 32 4.89 10.99 -9.78
C ALA A 32 3.69 10.82 -10.73
N GLU A 33 3.80 9.99 -11.76
CA GLU A 33 2.69 9.67 -12.67
C GLU A 33 1.55 8.97 -11.93
N ALA A 34 1.85 7.98 -11.08
CA ALA A 34 0.86 7.30 -10.26
C ALA A 34 0.17 8.28 -9.29
N ALA A 35 0.92 9.17 -8.65
CA ALA A 35 0.35 10.19 -7.77
C ALA A 35 -0.60 11.13 -8.51
N ALA A 36 -0.26 11.54 -9.72
CA ALA A 36 -1.13 12.37 -10.55
C ALA A 36 -2.43 11.64 -10.93
N ALA A 37 -2.34 10.37 -11.36
CA ALA A 37 -3.50 9.55 -11.71
C ALA A 37 -4.44 9.35 -10.50
N ILE A 38 -3.90 9.06 -9.32
CA ILE A 38 -4.67 8.94 -8.07
C ILE A 38 -5.37 10.26 -7.74
N ALA A 39 -4.65 11.39 -7.79
CA ALA A 39 -5.21 12.71 -7.51
C ALA A 39 -6.35 13.06 -8.47
N ASP A 40 -6.20 12.77 -9.75
CA ASP A 40 -7.23 13.01 -10.76
C ASP A 40 -8.46 12.12 -10.57
N SER A 41 -8.27 10.85 -10.23
CA SER A 41 -9.36 9.94 -9.91
C SER A 41 -10.16 10.45 -8.70
N LEU A 42 -9.49 10.81 -7.63
CA LEU A 42 -10.14 11.33 -6.42
C LEU A 42 -10.89 12.64 -6.66
N LYS A 43 -10.34 13.57 -7.45
CA LYS A 43 -11.03 14.81 -7.84
C LYS A 43 -12.30 14.57 -8.64
N LYS A 44 -12.35 13.49 -9.42
CA LYS A 44 -13.51 13.07 -10.24
C LYS A 44 -14.52 12.23 -9.45
N GLY A 45 -14.34 12.08 -8.15
CA GLY A 45 -15.22 11.27 -7.30
C GLY A 45 -14.91 9.77 -7.32
N GLY A 46 -13.77 9.38 -7.86
CA GLY A 46 -13.26 8.01 -7.79
C GLY A 46 -12.68 7.68 -6.42
N LYS A 47 -12.08 6.52 -6.32
CA LYS A 47 -11.48 6.02 -5.08
C LYS A 47 -10.13 5.36 -5.35
N LEU A 48 -9.29 5.28 -4.31
CA LEU A 48 -8.07 4.49 -4.29
C LEU A 48 -8.37 3.15 -3.63
N MET A 49 -8.15 2.05 -4.35
CA MET A 49 -8.24 0.70 -3.80
C MET A 49 -6.83 0.11 -3.71
N LEU A 50 -6.49 -0.39 -2.53
CA LEU A 50 -5.18 -0.96 -2.23
C LEU A 50 -5.33 -2.43 -1.87
N CYS A 51 -4.43 -3.25 -2.38
CA CYS A 51 -4.41 -4.67 -2.08
C CYS A 51 -2.98 -5.17 -1.87
N GLY A 52 -2.87 -6.32 -1.25
CA GLY A 52 -1.61 -6.99 -0.96
C GLY A 52 -1.81 -8.11 0.04
N ASN A 53 -0.78 -8.89 0.24
CA ASN A 53 -0.79 -10.03 1.15
C ASN A 53 0.24 -9.85 2.26
N GLY A 54 0.03 -10.43 3.41
CA GLY A 54 1.00 -10.39 4.51
C GLY A 54 1.38 -8.96 4.90
N GLY A 55 2.66 -8.62 4.84
CA GLY A 55 3.16 -7.26 5.10
C GLY A 55 2.56 -6.21 4.18
N SER A 56 2.38 -6.54 2.90
CA SER A 56 1.74 -5.65 1.92
C SER A 56 0.25 -5.43 2.21
N ALA A 57 -0.44 -6.36 2.87
CA ALA A 57 -1.80 -6.13 3.36
C ALA A 57 -1.80 -5.09 4.49
N GLY A 58 -0.83 -5.15 5.39
CA GLY A 58 -0.62 -4.13 6.42
C GLY A 58 -0.34 -2.74 5.82
N ASP A 59 0.53 -2.66 4.83
CA ASP A 59 0.83 -1.42 4.11
C ASP A 59 -0.42 -0.86 3.42
N ALA A 60 -1.22 -1.71 2.76
CA ALA A 60 -2.46 -1.31 2.12
C ALA A 60 -3.44 -0.67 3.13
N GLN A 61 -3.60 -1.25 4.31
CA GLN A 61 -4.43 -0.72 5.38
C GLN A 61 -3.88 0.62 5.91
N HIS A 62 -2.58 0.69 6.15
CA HIS A 62 -1.94 1.90 6.64
C HIS A 62 -2.13 3.06 5.66
N ILE A 63 -1.83 2.84 4.38
CA ILE A 63 -1.98 3.86 3.34
C ILE A 63 -3.46 4.29 3.20
N ALA A 64 -4.41 3.36 3.18
CA ALA A 64 -5.83 3.70 3.14
C ALA A 64 -6.24 4.59 4.32
N ALA A 65 -5.77 4.29 5.53
CA ALA A 65 -6.04 5.08 6.71
C ALA A 65 -5.50 6.52 6.59
N GLU A 66 -4.32 6.71 6.01
CA GLU A 66 -3.74 8.05 5.77
C GLU A 66 -4.57 8.88 4.77
N PHE A 67 -5.17 8.24 3.77
CA PHE A 67 -6.08 8.90 2.85
C PHE A 67 -7.42 9.26 3.51
N VAL A 68 -8.03 8.32 4.23
CA VAL A 68 -9.35 8.52 4.87
C VAL A 68 -9.27 9.50 6.03
N ALA A 69 -8.26 9.38 6.88
CA ALA A 69 -8.04 10.31 7.98
C ALA A 69 -7.19 11.52 7.52
N THR A 70 -5.90 11.46 7.75
CA THR A 70 -4.94 12.46 7.32
C THR A 70 -3.51 11.96 7.54
N LEU A 71 -2.61 12.23 6.63
CA LEU A 71 -1.18 11.94 6.78
C LEU A 71 -0.52 12.90 7.80
N ASP A 72 -0.90 14.17 7.80
CA ASP A 72 -0.35 15.18 8.70
C ASP A 72 -1.48 15.89 9.45
N HIS A 73 -1.64 15.57 10.74
CA HIS A 73 -2.67 16.16 11.60
C HIS A 73 -2.55 17.69 11.76
N ARG A 74 -1.38 18.27 11.46
CA ARG A 74 -1.15 19.72 11.45
C ARG A 74 -1.71 20.39 10.20
N ARG A 75 -2.07 19.60 9.20
CA ARG A 75 -2.67 20.05 7.94
C ARG A 75 -3.99 19.30 7.71
N PRO A 76 -5.01 19.59 8.52
CA PRO A 76 -6.28 18.89 8.43
C PRO A 76 -6.93 19.12 7.06
N ARG A 77 -7.47 18.07 6.49
CA ARG A 77 -8.21 18.08 5.22
C ARG A 77 -9.41 17.17 5.30
N LYS A 78 -10.33 17.29 4.36
CA LYS A 78 -11.40 16.29 4.20
C LYS A 78 -10.79 14.92 3.89
N GLY A 79 -11.43 13.86 4.37
CA GLY A 79 -11.08 12.50 4.01
C GLY A 79 -11.14 12.29 2.50
N LEU A 80 -10.24 11.46 1.99
CA LEU A 80 -10.19 11.06 0.59
C LEU A 80 -10.63 9.59 0.50
N ALA A 81 -11.39 9.26 -0.55
CA ALA A 81 -11.93 7.91 -0.71
C ALA A 81 -10.81 6.90 -0.97
N ALA A 82 -10.49 6.09 0.01
CA ALA A 82 -9.52 5.01 -0.09
C ALA A 82 -10.01 3.78 0.66
N LEU A 83 -9.65 2.60 0.15
CA LEU A 83 -10.12 1.33 0.69
C LEU A 83 -9.01 0.27 0.59
N ALA A 84 -8.72 -0.39 1.69
CA ALA A 84 -7.88 -1.58 1.69
C ALA A 84 -8.75 -2.83 1.47
N LEU A 85 -8.53 -3.54 0.37
CA LEU A 85 -9.28 -4.76 0.00
C LEU A 85 -8.84 -6.00 0.80
N THR A 86 -8.21 -5.79 1.93
CA THR A 86 -7.53 -6.80 2.74
C THR A 86 -8.19 -7.06 4.08
N THR A 87 -9.32 -6.42 4.37
CA THR A 87 -9.89 -6.38 5.73
C THR A 87 -11.23 -7.10 5.87
N ASP A 88 -11.98 -7.29 4.80
CA ASP A 88 -13.25 -8.04 4.85
C ASP A 88 -12.98 -9.54 4.89
N THR A 89 -12.78 -10.05 6.11
CA THR A 89 -12.46 -11.47 6.32
C THR A 89 -13.59 -12.39 5.90
N SER A 90 -14.84 -11.98 6.02
CA SER A 90 -15.99 -12.78 5.58
C SER A 90 -15.98 -12.96 4.06
N PHE A 91 -15.79 -11.87 3.31
CA PHE A 91 -15.65 -11.96 1.86
C PHE A 91 -14.43 -12.78 1.45
N ILE A 92 -13.24 -12.46 1.99
CA ILE A 92 -11.99 -13.11 1.62
C ILE A 92 -12.07 -14.62 1.85
N THR A 93 -12.56 -15.05 2.99
CA THR A 93 -12.63 -16.47 3.35
C THR A 93 -13.71 -17.21 2.56
N ALA A 94 -14.89 -16.65 2.41
CA ALA A 94 -15.98 -17.26 1.66
C ALA A 94 -15.63 -17.37 0.17
N TYR A 95 -15.17 -16.28 -0.44
CA TYR A 95 -14.78 -16.29 -1.85
C TYR A 95 -13.62 -17.27 -2.11
N SER A 96 -12.62 -17.30 -1.23
CA SER A 96 -11.50 -18.24 -1.36
C SER A 96 -11.95 -19.68 -1.29
N ASN A 97 -12.91 -20.00 -0.41
CA ASN A 97 -13.46 -21.35 -0.29
C ASN A 97 -14.24 -21.79 -1.54
N ASP A 98 -15.02 -20.89 -2.12
CA ASP A 98 -15.98 -21.21 -3.18
C ASP A 98 -15.35 -21.10 -4.59
N PHE A 99 -14.44 -20.15 -4.80
CA PHE A 99 -13.89 -19.79 -6.11
C PHE A 99 -12.36 -19.77 -6.19
N GLY A 100 -11.69 -19.94 -5.06
CA GLY A 100 -10.22 -19.88 -4.98
C GLY A 100 -9.70 -18.50 -4.59
N TYR A 101 -8.49 -18.48 -4.04
CA TYR A 101 -7.86 -17.27 -3.50
C TYR A 101 -7.48 -16.23 -4.56
N ASP A 102 -7.16 -16.67 -5.77
CA ASP A 102 -6.60 -15.82 -6.84
C ASP A 102 -7.53 -14.67 -7.27
N GLY A 103 -8.83 -14.84 -7.07
CA GLY A 103 -9.84 -13.86 -7.49
C GLY A 103 -10.25 -12.84 -6.42
N ILE A 104 -9.75 -12.92 -5.19
CA ILE A 104 -10.28 -12.12 -4.06
C ILE A 104 -10.17 -10.62 -4.27
N PHE A 105 -9.11 -10.13 -4.88
CA PHE A 105 -8.95 -8.69 -5.13
C PHE A 105 -9.69 -8.26 -6.40
N ALA A 106 -9.59 -9.04 -7.46
CA ALA A 106 -10.28 -8.73 -8.72
C ALA A 106 -11.79 -8.59 -8.52
N ARG A 107 -12.41 -9.52 -7.81
CA ARG A 107 -13.85 -9.46 -7.52
C ARG A 107 -14.26 -8.19 -6.77
N GLN A 108 -13.47 -7.76 -5.80
CA GLN A 108 -13.75 -6.52 -5.08
C GLN A 108 -13.61 -5.28 -5.99
N VAL A 109 -12.57 -5.23 -6.83
CA VAL A 109 -12.37 -4.14 -7.79
C VAL A 109 -13.52 -4.05 -8.79
N GLU A 110 -14.02 -5.19 -9.29
CA GLU A 110 -15.15 -5.24 -10.21
C GLU A 110 -16.48 -4.77 -9.58
N THR A 111 -16.60 -4.91 -8.26
CA THR A 111 -17.86 -4.67 -7.55
C THR A 111 -17.95 -3.27 -6.95
N LEU A 112 -16.82 -2.68 -6.50
CA LEU A 112 -16.74 -1.43 -5.75
C LEU A 112 -16.29 -0.25 -6.61
#